data_9cf20ef1e46274f6648c00c3b67188e1
#
_entry.id   9cf20ef1e46274f6648c00c3b67188e1
#
_cell.length_a   1.000
_cell.length_b   1.000
_cell.length_c   1.000
_cell.angle_alpha   90.00
_cell.angle_beta   90.00
_cell.angle_gamma   90.00
#
_symmetry.space_group_name_H-M   'P 1'
#
loop_
_entity.id
_entity.type
_entity.pdbx_description
1 polymer ?
#
loop_
_entity_poly.entity_id
_entity_poly.type
_entity_poly.pdbx_seq_one_letter_code
_entity_poly.pdbx_strand_id
1 'polypeptide(L)'
;WAVFWGMAIIGGSGFMLWVPNVTASVLPGWIFNVATLIHGEEAILAAVFLFTVHFFNNHFRPDKYPPPDIVMFTGAVPLEEFRREHTLEYNRLLQSGQLEKYLVDAPSRPMTLGSRILGITLIICGLTLLVLVLIGFTGSALAG
;
A
#
# COMPACT_ATOMS: atom_id res chain seq x y z
N TRP A 1 9.66 -5.43 -9.57
CA TRP A 1 9.33 -5.08 -10.96
C TRP A 1 7.83 -4.87 -11.17
N ALA A 2 6.95 -5.74 -10.64
CA ALA A 2 5.49 -5.61 -10.79
C ALA A 2 4.95 -4.26 -10.31
N VAL A 3 5.38 -3.79 -9.13
CA VAL A 3 4.98 -2.49 -8.58
C VAL A 3 5.44 -1.34 -9.47
N PHE A 4 6.69 -1.39 -9.96
CA PHE A 4 7.24 -0.36 -10.83
C PHE A 4 6.44 -0.24 -12.13
N TRP A 5 6.18 -1.35 -12.81
CA TRP A 5 5.42 -1.37 -14.06
C TRP A 5 3.94 -1.05 -13.84
N GLY A 6 3.32 -1.56 -12.81
CA GLY A 6 1.94 -1.22 -12.45
C GLY A 6 1.78 0.29 -12.22
N MET A 7 2.68 0.91 -11.46
CA MET A 7 2.69 2.36 -11.23
C MET A 7 2.89 3.15 -12.53
N ALA A 8 3.79 2.70 -13.41
CA ALA A 8 4.03 3.37 -14.70
C ALA A 8 2.80 3.28 -15.62
N ILE A 9 2.16 2.12 -15.70
CA ILE A 9 0.99 1.88 -16.54
C ILE A 9 -0.23 2.63 -16.02
N ILE A 10 -0.55 2.49 -14.71
CA ILE A 10 -1.72 3.15 -14.13
C ILE A 10 -1.54 4.67 -14.09
N GLY A 11 -0.35 5.17 -13.77
CA GLY A 11 -0.03 6.59 -13.78
C GLY A 11 -0.05 7.18 -15.19
N GLY A 12 0.56 6.51 -16.16
CA GLY A 12 0.59 6.93 -17.56
C GLY A 12 -0.79 6.97 -18.19
N SER A 13 -1.58 5.91 -18.02
CA SER A 13 -2.97 5.85 -18.52
C SER A 13 -3.87 6.88 -17.83
N GLY A 14 -3.74 7.03 -16.52
CA GLY A 14 -4.47 8.04 -15.76
C GLY A 14 -4.12 9.47 -16.18
N PHE A 15 -2.84 9.76 -16.43
CA PHE A 15 -2.42 11.06 -16.93
C PHE A 15 -3.03 11.38 -18.30
N MET A 16 -3.03 10.41 -19.23
CA MET A 16 -3.67 10.58 -20.54
C MET A 16 -5.16 10.93 -20.43
N LEU A 17 -5.87 10.30 -19.50
CA LEU A 17 -7.30 10.55 -19.28
C LEU A 17 -7.54 11.87 -18.54
N TRP A 18 -6.62 12.29 -17.69
CA TRP A 18 -6.74 13.52 -16.90
C TRP A 18 -6.54 14.80 -17.73
N VAL A 19 -5.63 14.76 -18.72
CA VAL A 19 -5.35 15.90 -19.60
C VAL A 19 -5.66 15.58 -21.06
N PRO A 20 -6.95 15.31 -21.42
CA PRO A 20 -7.31 14.77 -22.72
C PRO A 20 -6.93 15.69 -23.88
N ASN A 21 -7.00 17.01 -23.70
CA ASN A 21 -6.65 17.98 -24.76
C ASN A 21 -5.15 17.92 -25.13
N VAL A 22 -4.29 17.76 -24.13
CA VAL A 22 -2.83 17.60 -24.36
C VAL A 22 -2.56 16.26 -25.03
N THR A 23 -3.17 15.20 -24.52
CA THR A 23 -3.04 13.84 -25.09
C THR A 23 -3.49 13.81 -26.55
N ALA A 24 -4.64 14.41 -26.88
CA ALA A 24 -5.18 14.44 -28.25
C ALA A 24 -4.35 15.29 -29.23
N SER A 25 -3.53 16.22 -28.72
CA SER A 25 -2.65 17.03 -29.58
C SER A 25 -1.43 16.27 -30.09
N VAL A 26 -1.04 15.17 -29.42
CA VAL A 26 0.17 14.39 -29.74
C VAL A 26 -0.12 12.92 -30.06
N LEU A 27 -1.25 12.37 -29.61
CA LEU A 27 -1.61 10.97 -29.79
C LEU A 27 -2.96 10.82 -30.51
N PRO A 28 -3.13 9.74 -31.30
CA PRO A 28 -4.39 9.49 -32.03
C PRO A 28 -5.53 9.15 -31.04
N GLY A 29 -6.78 9.50 -31.43
CA GLY A 29 -7.96 9.40 -30.55
C GLY A 29 -8.26 8.00 -30.01
N TRP A 30 -7.88 6.92 -30.70
CA TRP A 30 -8.08 5.55 -30.23
C TRP A 30 -7.32 5.24 -28.92
N ILE A 31 -6.26 6.01 -28.60
CA ILE A 31 -5.47 5.83 -27.39
C ILE A 31 -6.31 6.00 -26.12
N PHE A 32 -7.36 6.83 -26.15
CA PHE A 32 -8.26 7.02 -25.01
C PHE A 32 -9.03 5.75 -24.66
N ASN A 33 -9.46 4.98 -25.67
CA ASN A 33 -10.13 3.70 -25.42
C ASN A 33 -9.17 2.71 -24.77
N VAL A 34 -7.93 2.65 -25.26
CA VAL A 34 -6.88 1.79 -24.68
C VAL A 34 -6.53 2.26 -23.25
N ALA A 35 -6.33 3.56 -23.05
CA ALA A 35 -6.03 4.11 -21.73
C ALA A 35 -7.16 3.84 -20.72
N THR A 36 -8.42 4.00 -21.12
CA THR A 36 -9.59 3.71 -20.25
C THR A 36 -9.64 2.24 -19.86
N LEU A 37 -9.44 1.34 -20.81
CA LEU A 37 -9.44 -0.11 -20.55
C LEU A 37 -8.32 -0.49 -19.61
N ILE A 38 -7.08 -0.12 -19.93
CA ILE A 38 -5.89 -0.46 -19.13
C ILE A 38 -5.99 0.16 -17.74
N HIS A 39 -6.36 1.45 -17.64
CA HIS A 39 -6.48 2.13 -16.35
C HIS A 39 -7.53 1.48 -15.45
N GLY A 40 -8.67 1.10 -16.02
CA GLY A 40 -9.74 0.43 -15.29
C GLY A 40 -9.33 -0.94 -14.76
N GLU A 41 -8.75 -1.77 -15.61
CA GLU A 41 -8.32 -3.14 -15.23
C GLU A 41 -7.19 -3.12 -14.20
N GLU A 42 -6.18 -2.29 -14.41
CA GLU A 42 -5.08 -2.13 -13.44
C GLU A 42 -5.55 -1.54 -12.11
N ALA A 43 -6.50 -0.60 -12.13
CA ALA A 43 -7.05 -0.02 -10.90
C ALA A 43 -7.82 -1.08 -10.09
N ILE A 44 -8.62 -1.92 -10.72
CA ILE A 44 -9.33 -3.02 -10.07
C ILE A 44 -8.32 -4.02 -9.50
N LEU A 45 -7.34 -4.44 -10.28
CA LEU A 45 -6.30 -5.39 -9.85
C LEU A 45 -5.51 -4.83 -8.65
N ALA A 46 -5.09 -3.58 -8.72
CA ALA A 46 -4.39 -2.89 -7.64
C ALA A 46 -5.25 -2.77 -6.38
N ALA A 47 -6.53 -2.42 -6.52
CA ALA A 47 -7.46 -2.32 -5.40
C ALA A 47 -7.68 -3.68 -4.73
N VAL A 48 -7.93 -4.73 -5.50
CA VAL A 48 -8.10 -6.10 -4.97
C VAL A 48 -6.84 -6.53 -4.23
N PHE A 49 -5.66 -6.38 -4.82
CA PHE A 49 -4.40 -6.75 -4.17
C PHE A 49 -4.13 -5.95 -2.90
N LEU A 50 -4.35 -4.62 -2.93
CA LEU A 50 -4.18 -3.74 -1.77
C LEU A 50 -5.05 -4.17 -0.60
N PHE A 51 -6.34 -4.39 -0.82
CA PHE A 51 -7.28 -4.67 0.25
C PHE A 51 -7.27 -6.12 0.71
N THR A 52 -6.98 -7.09 -0.16
CA THR A 52 -6.97 -8.51 0.23
C THR A 52 -5.63 -8.96 0.77
N VAL A 53 -4.52 -8.68 0.09
CA VAL A 53 -3.20 -9.20 0.44
C VAL A 53 -2.39 -8.22 1.27
N HIS A 54 -2.17 -7.00 0.73
CA HIS A 54 -1.29 -6.03 1.35
C HIS A 54 -1.85 -5.52 2.69
N PHE A 55 -3.11 -5.10 2.69
CA PHE A 55 -3.77 -4.55 3.88
C PHE A 55 -3.94 -5.60 4.99
N PHE A 56 -4.34 -6.83 4.61
CA PHE A 56 -4.44 -7.93 5.57
C PHE A 56 -3.08 -8.27 6.19
N ASN A 57 -2.04 -8.44 5.38
CA ASN A 57 -0.72 -8.79 5.88
C ASN A 57 -0.10 -7.72 6.80
N ASN A 58 -0.41 -6.45 6.55
CA ASN A 58 0.15 -5.37 7.35
C ASN A 58 -0.61 -5.10 8.63
N HIS A 59 -1.93 -5.34 8.67
CA HIS A 59 -2.75 -4.87 9.78
C HIS A 59 -3.58 -5.94 10.47
N PHE A 60 -3.92 -7.04 9.80
CA PHE A 60 -4.86 -8.04 10.31
C PHE A 60 -4.27 -9.44 10.44
N ARG A 61 -3.01 -9.62 10.14
CA ARG A 61 -2.31 -10.87 10.41
C ARG A 61 -2.22 -11.09 11.93
N PRO A 62 -2.52 -12.28 12.45
CA PRO A 62 -2.64 -12.52 13.89
C PRO A 62 -1.41 -12.13 14.72
N ASP A 63 -0.22 -12.25 14.17
CA ASP A 63 1.04 -11.91 14.84
C ASP A 63 1.37 -10.40 14.80
N LYS A 64 0.61 -9.61 14.03
CA LYS A 64 0.68 -8.14 13.97
C LYS A 64 -0.43 -7.45 14.77
N TYR A 65 -1.25 -8.23 15.46
CA TYR A 65 -2.33 -7.68 16.27
C TYR A 65 -1.82 -7.07 17.57
N PRO A 66 -2.36 -5.94 18.09
CA PRO A 66 -3.45 -5.13 17.54
C PRO A 66 -3.00 -4.14 16.46
N PRO A 67 -3.85 -3.93 15.44
CA PRO A 67 -3.57 -2.94 14.40
C PRO A 67 -3.60 -1.50 14.96
N PRO A 68 -2.93 -0.53 14.31
CA PRO A 68 -2.04 -0.71 13.15
C PRO A 68 -0.65 -1.19 13.54
N ASP A 69 0.07 -1.82 12.62
CA ASP A 69 1.51 -2.02 12.76
C ASP A 69 2.20 -0.64 12.66
N ILE A 70 2.85 -0.23 13.76
CA ILE A 70 3.48 1.09 13.85
C ILE A 70 4.90 1.14 13.26
N VAL A 71 5.46 0.01 12.88
CA VAL A 71 6.82 -0.09 12.30
C VAL A 71 6.94 0.78 11.06
N MET A 72 5.89 0.84 10.22
CA MET A 72 5.88 1.67 9.00
C MET A 72 6.04 3.18 9.28
N PHE A 73 5.73 3.64 10.49
CA PHE A 73 5.85 5.05 10.88
C PHE A 73 7.09 5.33 11.72
N THR A 74 7.51 4.35 12.52
CA THR A 74 8.62 4.49 13.45
C THR A 74 9.95 4.06 12.87
N GLY A 75 9.91 3.17 11.85
CA GLY A 75 11.11 2.54 11.29
C GLY A 75 11.81 1.57 12.22
N ALA A 76 11.27 1.33 13.42
CA ALA A 76 11.86 0.46 14.43
C ALA A 76 10.99 -0.80 14.64
N VAL A 77 11.59 -1.96 14.46
CA VAL A 77 10.96 -3.27 14.70
C VAL A 77 11.48 -3.86 16.01
N PRO A 78 10.63 -4.50 16.84
CA PRO A 78 11.09 -5.21 18.03
C PRO A 78 12.12 -6.28 17.67
N LEU A 79 13.21 -6.40 18.46
CA LEU A 79 14.31 -7.31 18.18
C LEU A 79 13.86 -8.77 18.04
N GLU A 80 12.90 -9.21 18.87
CA GLU A 80 12.35 -10.56 18.79
C GLU A 80 11.57 -10.81 17.49
N GLU A 81 10.85 -9.80 17.02
CA GLU A 81 10.15 -9.86 15.75
C GLU A 81 11.15 -9.91 14.59
N PHE A 82 12.16 -9.05 14.59
CA PHE A 82 13.24 -9.07 13.62
C PHE A 82 13.95 -10.43 13.57
N ARG A 83 14.28 -10.99 14.73
CA ARG A 83 14.87 -12.33 14.84
C ARG A 83 14.00 -13.41 14.23
N ARG A 84 12.68 -13.35 14.45
CA ARG A 84 11.73 -14.35 13.94
C ARG A 84 11.51 -14.24 12.43
N GLU A 85 11.34 -13.01 11.93
CA GLU A 85 10.99 -12.78 10.53
C GLU A 85 12.22 -12.71 9.61
N HIS A 86 13.35 -12.26 10.14
CA HIS A 86 14.60 -12.08 9.41
C HIS A 86 15.75 -12.90 10.01
N THR A 87 15.51 -14.17 10.31
CA THR A 87 16.45 -15.05 11.03
C THR A 87 17.84 -15.11 10.41
N LEU A 88 17.94 -15.17 9.08
CA LEU A 88 19.22 -15.22 8.38
C LEU A 88 20.03 -13.93 8.57
N GLU A 89 19.36 -12.79 8.43
CA GLU A 89 20.00 -11.49 8.60
C GLU A 89 20.39 -11.25 10.06
N TYR A 90 19.50 -11.60 10.99
CA TYR A 90 19.82 -11.54 12.43
C TYR A 90 21.08 -12.34 12.78
N ASN A 91 21.17 -13.59 12.30
CA ASN A 91 22.35 -14.45 12.57
C ASN A 91 23.61 -13.89 11.90
N ARG A 92 23.51 -13.32 10.69
CA ARG A 92 24.60 -12.67 10.01
C ARG A 92 25.15 -11.48 10.79
N LEU A 93 24.26 -10.61 11.27
CA LEU A 93 24.62 -9.43 12.09
C LEU A 93 25.23 -9.83 13.43
N LEU A 94 24.69 -10.88 14.07
CA LEU A 94 25.21 -11.41 15.33
C LEU A 94 26.62 -11.98 15.16
N GLN A 95 26.85 -12.82 14.14
CA GLN A 95 28.16 -13.43 13.86
C GLN A 95 29.22 -12.42 13.46
N SER A 96 28.84 -11.35 12.75
CA SER A 96 29.76 -10.28 12.37
C SER A 96 30.00 -9.24 13.47
N GLY A 97 29.33 -9.35 14.63
CA GLY A 97 29.42 -8.36 15.72
C GLY A 97 28.80 -6.99 15.38
N GLN A 98 27.99 -6.92 14.33
CA GLN A 98 27.42 -5.65 13.86
C GLN A 98 26.00 -5.39 14.41
N LEU A 99 25.39 -6.34 15.12
CA LEU A 99 24.01 -6.22 15.59
C LEU A 99 23.81 -4.95 16.45
N GLU A 100 24.69 -4.67 17.36
CA GLU A 100 24.59 -3.51 18.27
C GLU A 100 24.55 -2.16 17.51
N LYS A 101 25.19 -2.08 16.35
CA LYS A 101 25.19 -0.87 15.50
C LYS A 101 23.78 -0.51 14.99
N TYR A 102 22.90 -1.49 14.88
CA TYR A 102 21.53 -1.32 14.37
C TYR A 102 20.47 -1.29 15.46
N LEU A 103 20.88 -1.52 16.72
CA LEU A 103 19.95 -1.36 17.84
C LEU A 103 19.71 0.13 18.11
N VAL A 104 18.44 0.46 18.26
CA VAL A 104 17.98 1.81 18.59
C VAL A 104 17.03 1.75 19.79
N ASP A 105 16.89 2.87 20.49
CA ASP A 105 15.92 2.98 21.56
C ASP A 105 14.49 2.79 21.06
N ALA A 106 13.63 2.30 21.93
CA ALA A 106 12.21 2.18 21.63
C ALA A 106 11.61 3.54 21.26
N PRO A 107 10.68 3.61 20.30
CA PRO A 107 10.04 4.87 19.91
C PRO A 107 9.43 5.58 21.12
N SER A 108 9.57 6.89 21.17
CA SER A 108 9.02 7.71 22.25
C SER A 108 7.49 7.57 22.35
N ARG A 109 6.92 7.78 23.55
CA ARG A 109 5.46 7.71 23.76
C ARG A 109 4.67 8.61 22.80
N PRO A 110 5.04 9.88 22.57
CA PRO A 110 4.35 10.73 21.61
C PRO A 110 4.40 10.17 20.19
N MET A 111 5.54 9.63 19.76
CA MET A 111 5.70 9.01 18.45
C MET A 111 4.82 7.76 18.31
N THR A 112 4.83 6.90 19.32
CA THR A 112 3.98 5.70 19.33
C THR A 112 2.49 6.05 19.27
N LEU A 113 2.05 7.04 20.08
CA LEU A 113 0.66 7.48 20.10
C LEU A 113 0.26 8.13 18.77
N GLY A 114 1.10 9.04 18.25
CA GLY A 114 0.87 9.69 16.95
C GLY A 114 0.78 8.70 15.80
N SER A 115 1.69 7.71 15.77
CA SER A 115 1.68 6.64 14.77
C SER A 115 0.42 5.78 14.84
N ARG A 116 -0.05 5.46 16.05
CA ARG A 116 -1.31 4.71 16.23
C ARG A 116 -2.52 5.50 15.76
N ILE A 117 -2.63 6.77 16.16
CA ILE A 117 -3.74 7.63 15.72
C ILE A 117 -3.76 7.75 14.20
N LEU A 118 -2.61 8.07 13.59
CA LEU A 118 -2.48 8.18 12.14
C LEU A 118 -2.85 6.86 11.45
N GLY A 119 -2.29 5.74 11.92
CA GLY A 119 -2.56 4.43 11.34
C GLY A 119 -4.03 4.02 11.44
N ILE A 120 -4.69 4.24 12.59
CA ILE A 120 -6.14 3.98 12.73
C ILE A 120 -6.94 4.87 11.78
N THR A 121 -6.59 6.14 11.67
CA THR A 121 -7.26 7.07 10.73
C THR A 121 -7.13 6.58 9.29
N LEU A 122 -5.94 6.16 8.87
CA LEU A 122 -5.70 5.62 7.52
C LEU A 122 -6.46 4.31 7.28
N ILE A 123 -6.55 3.42 8.27
CA ILE A 123 -7.35 2.19 8.18
C ILE A 123 -8.83 2.52 7.99
N ILE A 124 -9.38 3.43 8.79
CA ILE A 124 -10.79 3.87 8.66
C ILE A 124 -11.04 4.50 7.29
N CYS A 125 -10.16 5.40 6.84
CA CYS A 125 -10.25 5.99 5.50
C CYS A 125 -10.22 4.92 4.40
N GLY A 126 -9.28 3.96 4.47
CA GLY A 126 -9.17 2.88 3.49
C GLY A 126 -10.43 2.01 3.44
N LEU A 127 -10.95 1.59 4.59
CA LEU A 127 -12.20 0.81 4.68
C LEU A 127 -13.41 1.60 4.18
N THR A 128 -13.48 2.90 4.49
CA THR A 128 -14.55 3.77 3.98
C THR A 128 -14.51 3.87 2.45
N LEU A 129 -13.32 4.07 1.87
CA LEU A 129 -13.16 4.10 0.42
C LEU A 129 -13.54 2.76 -0.21
N LEU A 130 -13.15 1.64 0.38
CA LEU A 130 -13.55 0.32 -0.09
C LEU A 130 -15.08 0.16 -0.12
N VAL A 131 -15.77 0.56 0.95
CA VAL A 131 -17.25 0.51 1.02
C VAL A 131 -17.88 1.39 -0.05
N LEU A 132 -17.36 2.61 -0.25
CA LEU A 132 -17.86 3.53 -1.29
C LEU A 132 -17.67 2.97 -2.70
N VAL A 133 -16.53 2.34 -2.98
CA VAL A 133 -16.27 1.66 -4.26
C VAL A 133 -17.23 0.50 -4.47
N LEU A 134 -17.47 -0.32 -3.45
CA LEU A 134 -18.43 -1.44 -3.53
C LEU A 134 -19.86 -0.96 -3.75
N ILE A 135 -20.30 0.10 -3.06
CA ILE A 135 -21.62 0.71 -3.25
C ILE A 135 -21.76 1.27 -4.69
N GLY A 136 -20.74 2.00 -5.17
CA GLY A 136 -20.73 2.53 -6.53
C GLY A 136 -20.80 1.44 -7.59
N PHE A 137 -20.04 0.36 -7.40
CA PHE A 137 -20.02 -0.78 -8.32
C PHE A 137 -21.35 -1.52 -8.35
N THR A 138 -21.94 -1.82 -7.17
CA THR A 138 -23.25 -2.51 -7.09
C THR A 138 -24.38 -1.61 -7.56
N GLY A 139 -24.34 -0.31 -7.25
CA GLY A 139 -25.34 0.66 -7.72
C GLY A 139 -25.38 0.79 -9.24
N SER A 140 -24.24 0.83 -9.88
CA SER A 140 -24.15 0.86 -11.36
C SER A 140 -24.63 -0.45 -12.00
N ALA A 141 -24.35 -1.60 -11.38
CA ALA A 141 -24.79 -2.90 -11.87
C ALA A 141 -26.30 -3.12 -11.76
N LEU A 142 -26.98 -2.43 -10.82
CA LEU A 142 -28.44 -2.51 -10.64
C LEU A 142 -29.22 -1.47 -11.47
N ALA A 143 -28.54 -0.45 -11.98
CA ALA A 143 -29.15 0.63 -12.78
C ALA A 143 -29.08 0.39 -14.31
N GLY A 144 -28.36 -0.64 -14.76
CA GLY A 144 -28.26 -1.06 -16.16
C GLY A 144 -29.05 -2.31 -16.45
#